data_1d9ba5c73e81438e932837e3d0204a5d
#
_entry.id   1d9ba5c73e81438e932837e3d0204a5d
#
_cell.length_a   1.000
_cell.length_b   1.000
_cell.length_c   1.000
_cell.angle_alpha   90.00
_cell.angle_beta   90.00
_cell.angle_gamma   90.00
#
_symmetry.space_group_name_H-M   'P 1'
#
loop_
_entity.id
_entity.type
_entity.pdbx_description
1 polymer ?
#
loop_
_entity_poly.entity_id
_entity_poly.type
_entity_poly.pdbx_seq_one_letter_code
_entity_poly.pdbx_strand_id
1 'polypeptide(L)'
;MICMKRFCFYLFVLACVACRNKPEYTFTGELYSTEGISYRLSLQGNDTTASIVPDSCHRFSVTLPAGNIPFFNFNGVVTEKDGEKWQFSTPVYFQNSKPVKMKFVLQNQEAMIEAVDKGNRMLQEFRAYMLQSGKTFWQSSSAPGELKGKLSDFLQEAKRLIATRQPDEVLDDYLNTWSLITYLEIVQNMAHHYGRQGMQLPEDLTSGLPEVPAIVDKPYWRQFYGSKILALSYLRKQARTPEEQIRLLKEQFRTPSMREALHLSILANYISEYPYSEENLIRLETLCEGVPGGEDVVHQYREKRFSVVGAPIPDVTFEDRSGNQHRLSDFKDKYLYIDLWASWCSPCCAEIPYLQKLEKSVTNPDVVFVSISLDENREAWEKKMDQLKLDGHQWIVKDGAFTDMLNVRGIPHFLLYGKDGKLMQYKAEHPSIGVPLRDRLNQLK
;
A
#
# COMPACT_ATOMS: atom_id res chain seq x y z
N MET A 1 37.48 51.82 -25.18
CA MET A 1 37.24 50.39 -25.46
C MET A 1 38.05 49.48 -24.53
N ILE A 2 38.33 49.91 -23.27
CA ILE A 2 39.15 49.17 -22.28
C ILE A 2 38.39 48.85 -21.00
N CYS A 3 37.16 49.37 -20.81
CA CYS A 3 36.41 49.21 -19.56
C CYS A 3 35.44 48.02 -19.53
N MET A 4 35.14 47.38 -20.66
CA MET A 4 34.17 46.29 -20.73
C MET A 4 34.76 44.89 -20.50
N LYS A 5 36.08 44.70 -20.68
CA LYS A 5 36.72 43.37 -20.50
C LYS A 5 37.03 43.02 -19.02
N ARG A 6 37.05 43.98 -18.11
CA ARG A 6 37.29 43.72 -16.68
C ARG A 6 36.01 43.32 -15.92
N PHE A 7 34.83 43.71 -16.40
CA PHE A 7 33.56 43.39 -15.73
C PHE A 7 33.12 41.93 -16.00
N CYS A 8 33.41 41.37 -17.19
CA CYS A 8 33.12 39.97 -17.48
C CYS A 8 34.00 39.00 -16.71
N PHE A 9 35.24 39.39 -16.36
CA PHE A 9 36.13 38.49 -15.61
C PHE A 9 35.74 38.39 -14.13
N TYR A 10 35.17 39.43 -13.54
CA TYR A 10 34.64 39.39 -12.17
C TYR A 10 33.31 38.61 -12.06
N LEU A 11 32.45 38.65 -13.07
CA LEU A 11 31.23 37.85 -13.08
C LEU A 11 31.51 36.34 -13.26
N PHE A 12 32.59 36.02 -14.02
CA PHE A 12 32.99 34.60 -14.22
C PHE A 12 33.66 33.99 -12.98
N VAL A 13 34.39 34.81 -12.22
CA VAL A 13 35.02 34.35 -10.96
C VAL A 13 33.98 34.25 -9.83
N LEU A 14 32.93 35.09 -9.81
CA LEU A 14 31.83 34.98 -8.85
C LEU A 14 30.90 33.79 -9.18
N ALA A 15 30.72 33.42 -10.47
CA ALA A 15 29.96 32.21 -10.89
C ALA A 15 30.72 30.92 -10.55
N CYS A 16 32.07 30.90 -10.59
CA CYS A 16 32.87 29.74 -10.19
C CYS A 16 33.00 29.54 -8.67
N VAL A 17 32.76 30.56 -7.85
CA VAL A 17 32.75 30.44 -6.38
C VAL A 17 31.40 29.92 -5.86
N ALA A 18 30.34 29.99 -6.65
CA ALA A 18 29.00 29.44 -6.31
C ALA A 18 28.84 27.93 -6.57
N CYS A 19 29.78 27.27 -7.27
CA CYS A 19 29.88 25.81 -7.34
C CYS A 19 30.65 25.27 -6.12
N ARG A 20 30.21 25.57 -4.90
CA ARG A 20 30.55 24.72 -3.76
C ARG A 20 29.88 23.37 -4.00
N ASN A 21 30.69 22.30 -4.12
CA ASN A 21 30.21 20.95 -4.14
C ASN A 21 29.17 20.79 -3.04
N LYS A 22 27.92 20.52 -3.42
CA LYS A 22 26.91 20.17 -2.43
C LYS A 22 27.44 18.95 -1.69
N PRO A 23 27.28 18.85 -0.38
CA PRO A 23 27.68 17.65 0.34
C PRO A 23 26.98 16.43 -0.27
N GLU A 24 27.66 15.31 -0.32
CA GLU A 24 27.17 14.07 -0.93
C GLU A 24 27.25 12.93 0.07
N TYR A 25 26.31 12.01 -0.02
CA TYR A 25 26.32 10.74 0.68
C TYR A 25 26.88 9.66 -0.24
N THR A 26 28.02 9.06 0.10
CA THR A 26 28.61 7.96 -0.64
C THR A 26 28.44 6.66 0.12
N PHE A 27 27.76 5.69 -0.47
CA PHE A 27 27.55 4.34 0.06
C PHE A 27 28.25 3.32 -0.82
N THR A 28 29.12 2.52 -0.21
CA THR A 28 29.87 1.46 -0.89
C THR A 28 29.60 0.13 -0.20
N GLY A 29 29.60 -0.94 -0.97
CA GLY A 29 29.41 -2.26 -0.40
C GLY A 29 30.01 -3.38 -1.22
N GLU A 30 30.15 -4.52 -0.55
CA GLU A 30 30.59 -5.79 -1.13
C GLU A 30 29.54 -6.85 -0.78
N LEU A 31 29.13 -7.63 -1.79
CA LEU A 31 28.15 -8.69 -1.66
C LEU A 31 28.85 -10.03 -1.75
N TYR A 32 28.59 -10.89 -0.79
CA TYR A 32 29.03 -12.28 -0.77
C TYR A 32 27.79 -13.15 -0.83
N SER A 33 27.62 -13.94 -1.87
CA SER A 33 26.47 -14.81 -2.07
C SER A 33 26.87 -16.16 -2.61
N THR A 34 26.02 -17.17 -2.46
CA THR A 34 26.18 -18.46 -3.12
C THR A 34 26.03 -18.30 -4.63
N GLU A 35 26.71 -19.18 -5.41
CA GLU A 35 26.62 -19.13 -6.87
C GLU A 35 25.19 -19.29 -7.39
N GLY A 36 24.83 -18.47 -8.38
CA GLY A 36 23.55 -18.54 -9.11
C GLY A 36 22.39 -17.78 -8.47
N ILE A 37 22.68 -16.90 -7.52
CA ILE A 37 21.72 -15.94 -6.98
C ILE A 37 21.72 -14.68 -7.87
N SER A 38 20.52 -14.14 -8.16
CA SER A 38 20.35 -12.81 -8.72
C SER A 38 19.71 -11.87 -7.71
N TYR A 39 20.02 -10.57 -7.80
CA TYR A 39 19.50 -9.59 -6.87
C TYR A 39 19.16 -8.26 -7.53
N ARG A 40 18.14 -7.56 -7.01
CA ARG A 40 17.86 -6.16 -7.29
C ARG A 40 18.04 -5.36 -6.01
N LEU A 41 18.88 -4.34 -6.07
CA LEU A 41 19.28 -3.54 -4.90
C LEU A 41 18.87 -2.10 -5.08
N SER A 42 18.50 -1.45 -3.98
CA SER A 42 18.21 -0.02 -3.96
C SER A 42 18.60 0.61 -2.63
N LEU A 43 18.95 1.89 -2.67
CA LEU A 43 19.12 2.73 -1.49
C LEU A 43 18.00 3.77 -1.48
N GLN A 44 17.15 3.73 -0.47
CA GLN A 44 15.95 4.54 -0.35
C GLN A 44 16.04 5.49 0.84
N GLY A 45 16.02 6.78 0.56
CA GLY A 45 15.83 7.85 1.54
C GLY A 45 14.37 8.29 1.64
N ASN A 46 14.12 9.42 2.27
CA ASN A 46 12.76 9.97 2.39
C ASN A 46 12.17 10.37 1.02
N ASP A 47 12.97 11.07 0.21
CA ASP A 47 12.52 11.66 -1.05
C ASP A 47 13.40 11.22 -2.24
N THR A 48 14.30 10.26 -2.03
CA THR A 48 15.28 9.83 -3.03
C THR A 48 15.40 8.32 -3.01
N THR A 49 15.40 7.71 -4.19
CA THR A 49 15.70 6.30 -4.36
C THR A 49 16.73 6.13 -5.47
N ALA A 50 17.76 5.35 -5.21
CA ALA A 50 18.76 4.95 -6.20
C ALA A 50 18.77 3.45 -6.38
N SER A 51 18.71 2.98 -7.62
CA SER A 51 18.99 1.60 -7.96
C SER A 51 20.49 1.35 -7.94
N ILE A 52 20.89 0.19 -7.44
CA ILE A 52 22.31 -0.19 -7.28
C ILE A 52 22.58 -1.40 -8.16
N VAL A 53 23.61 -1.27 -9.00
CA VAL A 53 24.10 -2.35 -9.87
C VAL A 53 25.54 -2.66 -9.45
N PRO A 54 25.80 -3.81 -8.84
CA PRO A 54 27.17 -4.24 -8.51
C PRO A 54 28.01 -4.55 -9.75
N ASP A 55 29.31 -4.39 -9.62
CA ASP A 55 30.30 -4.79 -10.63
C ASP A 55 30.49 -6.33 -10.70
N SER A 56 31.35 -6.81 -11.62
CA SER A 56 31.66 -8.23 -11.77
C SER A 56 32.36 -8.86 -10.55
N CYS A 57 32.83 -8.04 -9.63
CA CYS A 57 33.39 -8.46 -8.33
C CYS A 57 32.38 -8.31 -7.19
N HIS A 58 31.11 -8.16 -7.51
CA HIS A 58 30.01 -7.96 -6.55
C HIS A 58 30.18 -6.75 -5.61
N ARG A 59 30.88 -5.71 -6.06
CA ARG A 59 31.05 -4.44 -5.35
C ARG A 59 30.20 -3.37 -5.96
N PHE A 60 29.76 -2.44 -5.14
CA PHE A 60 29.00 -1.29 -5.60
C PHE A 60 29.43 0.00 -4.92
N SER A 61 29.19 1.11 -5.61
CA SER A 61 29.30 2.46 -5.07
C SER A 61 28.16 3.32 -5.61
N VAL A 62 27.46 4.00 -4.74
CA VAL A 62 26.41 4.95 -5.09
C VAL A 62 26.62 6.25 -4.34
N THR A 63 26.47 7.37 -5.04
CA THR A 63 26.59 8.71 -4.48
C THR A 63 25.27 9.45 -4.69
N LEU A 64 24.75 10.05 -3.64
CA LEU A 64 23.51 10.80 -3.62
C LEU A 64 23.76 12.20 -3.08
N PRO A 65 23.01 13.23 -3.51
CA PRO A 65 23.03 14.53 -2.87
C PRO A 65 22.69 14.39 -1.39
N ALA A 66 23.51 14.97 -0.53
CA ALA A 66 23.22 15.00 0.90
C ALA A 66 21.99 15.88 1.16
N GLY A 67 21.01 15.30 1.82
CA GLY A 67 19.82 15.97 2.31
C GLY A 67 19.92 16.30 3.79
N ASN A 68 18.83 16.81 4.34
CA ASN A 68 18.73 17.13 5.78
C ASN A 68 18.53 15.85 6.64
N ILE A 69 18.31 14.71 6.02
CA ILE A 69 18.00 13.45 6.69
C ILE A 69 19.08 12.44 6.31
N PRO A 70 19.93 12.05 7.28
CA PRO A 70 21.08 11.19 7.00
C PRO A 70 20.76 9.69 7.06
N PHE A 71 19.47 9.31 7.08
CA PHE A 71 19.04 7.92 7.16
C PHE A 71 18.46 7.43 5.83
N PHE A 72 18.87 6.23 5.43
CA PHE A 72 18.40 5.53 4.26
C PHE A 72 18.12 4.08 4.60
N ASN A 73 17.29 3.41 3.80
CA ASN A 73 17.15 1.96 3.82
C ASN A 73 17.84 1.35 2.60
N PHE A 74 18.77 0.46 2.82
CA PHE A 74 19.33 -0.38 1.77
C PHE A 74 18.45 -1.63 1.66
N ASN A 75 17.83 -1.80 0.50
CA ASN A 75 16.87 -2.86 0.23
C ASN A 75 17.42 -3.81 -0.83
N GLY A 76 17.18 -5.11 -0.66
CA GLY A 76 17.50 -6.11 -1.65
C GLY A 76 16.34 -7.09 -1.84
N VAL A 77 16.05 -7.40 -3.11
CA VAL A 77 15.21 -8.54 -3.50
C VAL A 77 16.15 -9.58 -4.11
N VAL A 78 16.25 -10.73 -3.49
CA VAL A 78 17.11 -11.83 -3.86
C VAL A 78 16.26 -12.92 -4.53
N THR A 79 16.75 -13.46 -5.65
CA THR A 79 16.12 -14.61 -6.32
C THR A 79 17.11 -15.76 -6.32
N GLU A 80 16.74 -16.87 -5.68
CA GLU A 80 17.51 -18.11 -5.58
C GLU A 80 17.49 -18.88 -6.91
N LYS A 81 18.36 -19.91 -7.05
CA LYS A 81 18.45 -20.76 -8.27
C LYS A 81 17.14 -21.45 -8.63
N ASP A 82 16.35 -21.83 -7.66
CA ASP A 82 15.04 -22.48 -7.80
C ASP A 82 13.90 -21.52 -8.13
N GLY A 83 14.19 -20.20 -8.20
CA GLY A 83 13.22 -19.14 -8.46
C GLY A 83 12.56 -18.59 -7.22
N GLU A 84 12.83 -19.13 -6.02
CA GLU A 84 12.35 -18.56 -4.77
C GLU A 84 12.88 -17.13 -4.57
N LYS A 85 12.04 -16.28 -4.01
CA LYS A 85 12.38 -14.86 -3.77
C LYS A 85 12.24 -14.52 -2.31
N TRP A 86 13.24 -13.84 -1.80
CA TRP A 86 13.20 -13.24 -0.48
C TRP A 86 13.75 -11.81 -0.53
N GLN A 87 13.54 -11.05 0.52
CA GLN A 87 13.95 -9.65 0.56
C GLN A 87 14.49 -9.27 1.91
N PHE A 88 15.38 -8.28 1.92
CA PHE A 88 15.91 -7.68 3.12
C PHE A 88 15.88 -6.17 3.04
N SER A 89 15.84 -5.54 4.21
CA SER A 89 15.99 -4.10 4.38
C SER A 89 16.86 -3.84 5.57
N THR A 90 17.77 -2.88 5.43
CA THR A 90 18.61 -2.45 6.54
C THR A 90 18.82 -0.95 6.54
N PRO A 91 18.72 -0.28 7.69
CA PRO A 91 19.00 1.13 7.79
C PRO A 91 20.50 1.42 7.62
N VAL A 92 20.80 2.56 6.98
CA VAL A 92 22.12 3.11 6.75
C VAL A 92 22.14 4.54 7.27
N TYR A 93 23.15 4.90 8.05
CA TYR A 93 23.33 6.22 8.64
C TYR A 93 24.58 6.91 8.10
N PHE A 94 24.43 8.11 7.54
CA PHE A 94 25.51 8.93 7.00
C PHE A 94 25.93 10.01 7.99
N GLN A 95 26.76 9.67 8.94
CA GLN A 95 27.25 10.60 9.94
C GLN A 95 28.08 11.73 9.31
N ASN A 96 27.60 12.98 9.38
CA ASN A 96 28.30 14.15 8.86
C ASN A 96 28.74 13.99 7.40
N SER A 97 27.93 13.37 6.57
CA SER A 97 28.21 13.08 5.14
C SER A 97 29.50 12.27 4.91
N LYS A 98 29.98 11.52 5.89
CA LYS A 98 31.11 10.61 5.70
C LYS A 98 30.70 9.43 4.83
N PRO A 99 31.57 8.93 3.94
CA PRO A 99 31.32 7.72 3.18
C PRO A 99 31.05 6.52 4.10
N VAL A 100 30.02 5.74 3.76
CA VAL A 100 29.66 4.51 4.48
C VAL A 100 30.11 3.31 3.68
N LYS A 101 30.74 2.34 4.35
CA LYS A 101 31.12 1.05 3.76
C LYS A 101 30.52 -0.09 4.57
N MET A 102 29.87 -1.03 3.85
CA MET A 102 29.28 -2.23 4.43
C MET A 102 29.62 -3.49 3.63
N LYS A 103 29.60 -4.65 4.29
CA LYS A 103 29.64 -5.96 3.67
C LYS A 103 28.35 -6.71 3.92
N PHE A 104 27.91 -7.47 2.95
CA PHE A 104 26.66 -8.22 2.99
C PHE A 104 26.93 -9.67 2.63
N VAL A 105 26.56 -10.59 3.52
CA VAL A 105 26.59 -12.03 3.22
C VAL A 105 25.15 -12.49 3.07
N LEU A 106 24.80 -12.91 1.85
CA LEU A 106 23.45 -13.32 1.48
C LEU A 106 23.40 -14.85 1.40
N GLN A 107 22.83 -15.49 2.41
CA GLN A 107 22.68 -16.94 2.48
C GLN A 107 21.50 -17.37 3.35
N ASN A 108 20.91 -18.53 3.04
CA ASN A 108 19.82 -19.13 3.80
C ASN A 108 18.63 -18.17 4.02
N GLN A 109 18.27 -17.38 3.00
CA GLN A 109 17.23 -16.37 3.06
C GLN A 109 17.46 -15.29 4.12
N GLU A 110 18.70 -15.05 4.50
CA GLU A 110 19.11 -14.03 5.44
C GLU A 110 20.23 -13.16 4.87
N ALA A 111 20.25 -11.88 5.26
CA ALA A 111 21.34 -10.95 4.98
C ALA A 111 22.09 -10.65 6.28
N MET A 112 23.29 -11.17 6.42
CA MET A 112 24.22 -10.77 7.45
C MET A 112 24.98 -9.53 7.01
N ILE A 113 25.06 -8.52 7.90
CA ILE A 113 25.53 -7.18 7.55
C ILE A 113 26.65 -6.79 8.49
N GLU A 114 27.81 -6.46 7.93
CA GLU A 114 28.96 -5.95 8.65
C GLU A 114 29.23 -4.50 8.25
N ALA A 115 29.10 -3.57 9.19
CA ALA A 115 29.39 -2.16 9.01
C ALA A 115 30.79 -1.80 9.54
N VAL A 116 31.51 -0.95 8.82
CA VAL A 116 32.88 -0.57 9.17
C VAL A 116 32.90 0.56 10.22
N ASP A 117 32.05 1.56 10.08
CA ASP A 117 32.00 2.71 11.00
C ASP A 117 31.21 2.42 12.30
N LYS A 118 31.50 3.20 13.35
CA LYS A 118 30.89 3.01 14.67
C LYS A 118 29.36 3.19 14.65
N GLY A 119 28.86 4.21 13.94
CA GLY A 119 27.42 4.54 13.91
C GLY A 119 26.61 3.43 13.27
N ASN A 120 27.05 2.96 12.09
CA ASN A 120 26.36 1.87 11.40
C ASN A 120 26.52 0.52 12.07
N ARG A 121 27.66 0.22 12.73
CA ARG A 121 27.75 -0.99 13.57
C ARG A 121 26.70 -0.98 14.68
N MET A 122 26.59 0.13 15.40
CA MET A 122 25.57 0.29 16.43
C MET A 122 24.16 0.12 15.87
N LEU A 123 23.88 0.72 14.72
CA LEU A 123 22.59 0.63 14.04
C LEU A 123 22.24 -0.82 13.67
N GLN A 124 23.22 -1.61 13.21
CA GLN A 124 23.01 -3.04 12.90
C GLN A 124 22.80 -3.89 14.15
N GLU A 125 23.57 -3.65 15.22
CA GLU A 125 23.36 -4.32 16.51
C GLU A 125 21.97 -4.03 17.08
N PHE A 126 21.56 -2.77 17.01
CA PHE A 126 20.23 -2.35 17.46
C PHE A 126 19.11 -2.95 16.59
N ARG A 127 19.29 -2.99 15.28
CA ARG A 127 18.39 -3.68 14.37
C ARG A 127 18.22 -5.16 14.73
N ALA A 128 19.32 -5.87 15.00
CA ALA A 128 19.27 -7.27 15.41
C ALA A 128 18.46 -7.45 16.70
N TYR A 129 18.67 -6.57 17.69
CA TYR A 129 17.87 -6.55 18.92
C TYR A 129 16.37 -6.33 18.65
N MET A 130 16.01 -5.36 17.80
CA MET A 130 14.61 -5.06 17.44
C MET A 130 13.92 -6.26 16.76
N LEU A 131 14.61 -6.92 15.83
CA LEU A 131 14.10 -8.10 15.14
C LEU A 131 13.90 -9.29 16.08
N GLN A 132 14.87 -9.53 16.98
CA GLN A 132 14.79 -10.61 17.97
C GLN A 132 13.66 -10.36 18.98
N SER A 133 13.53 -9.14 19.46
CA SER A 133 12.47 -8.74 20.38
C SER A 133 11.09 -8.92 19.74
N GLY A 134 10.90 -8.48 18.49
CA GLY A 134 9.68 -8.69 17.74
C GLY A 134 9.31 -10.17 17.65
N LYS A 135 10.24 -11.04 17.24
CA LYS A 135 10.02 -12.50 17.18
C LYS A 135 9.59 -13.06 18.55
N THR A 136 10.24 -12.64 19.63
CA THR A 136 9.94 -13.12 20.99
C THR A 136 8.50 -12.75 21.39
N PHE A 137 8.04 -11.53 21.11
CA PHE A 137 6.66 -11.13 21.41
C PHE A 137 5.63 -11.96 20.65
N TRP A 138 5.90 -12.27 19.37
CA TRP A 138 4.98 -13.06 18.54
C TRP A 138 4.94 -14.56 18.91
N GLN A 139 6.04 -15.10 19.39
CA GLN A 139 6.13 -16.52 19.74
C GLN A 139 5.64 -16.81 21.17
N SER A 140 5.57 -15.79 22.04
CA SER A 140 5.15 -15.96 23.42
C SER A 140 3.62 -15.88 23.53
N SER A 141 2.99 -17.00 23.93
CA SER A 141 1.59 -17.04 24.36
C SER A 141 1.41 -16.46 25.76
N SER A 142 1.89 -15.24 25.99
CA SER A 142 1.84 -14.61 27.31
C SER A 142 0.42 -14.20 27.67
N ALA A 143 0.03 -14.34 28.91
CA ALA A 143 -1.21 -13.74 29.39
C ALA A 143 -1.14 -12.19 29.26
N PRO A 144 -2.28 -11.50 28.99
CA PRO A 144 -2.29 -10.04 28.87
C PRO A 144 -1.63 -9.29 30.02
N GLY A 145 -1.72 -9.81 31.25
CA GLY A 145 -1.11 -9.21 32.45
C GLY A 145 0.42 -9.25 32.49
N GLU A 146 1.08 -10.19 31.78
CA GLU A 146 2.53 -10.29 31.72
C GLU A 146 3.15 -9.32 30.68
N LEU A 147 2.33 -8.82 29.74
CA LEU A 147 2.78 -8.01 28.63
C LEU A 147 3.46 -6.72 29.11
N LYS A 148 2.94 -6.09 30.16
CA LYS A 148 3.51 -4.86 30.73
C LYS A 148 4.96 -5.04 31.19
N GLY A 149 5.24 -6.12 31.91
CA GLY A 149 6.62 -6.45 32.35
C GLY A 149 7.55 -6.62 31.16
N LYS A 150 7.17 -7.47 30.19
CA LYS A 150 7.97 -7.73 28.98
C LYS A 150 8.22 -6.47 28.14
N LEU A 151 7.23 -5.60 28.00
CA LEU A 151 7.38 -4.33 27.29
C LEU A 151 8.29 -3.35 28.05
N SER A 152 8.22 -3.35 29.40
CA SER A 152 9.14 -2.56 30.23
C SER A 152 10.58 -3.04 30.06
N ASP A 153 10.81 -4.34 30.14
CA ASP A 153 12.15 -4.94 29.96
C ASP A 153 12.71 -4.64 28.56
N PHE A 154 11.86 -4.72 27.53
CA PHE A 154 12.23 -4.33 26.17
C PHE A 154 12.73 -2.87 26.09
N LEU A 155 11.98 -1.91 26.64
CA LEU A 155 12.41 -0.50 26.63
C LEU A 155 13.67 -0.25 27.48
N GLN A 156 13.80 -0.91 28.61
CA GLN A 156 14.97 -0.78 29.47
C GLN A 156 16.24 -1.28 28.76
N GLU A 157 16.15 -2.44 28.11
CA GLU A 157 17.28 -3.00 27.36
C GLU A 157 17.62 -2.13 26.14
N ALA A 158 16.63 -1.63 25.39
CA ALA A 158 16.86 -0.69 24.30
C ALA A 158 17.63 0.55 24.77
N LYS A 159 17.17 1.17 25.86
CA LYS A 159 17.87 2.32 26.49
C LYS A 159 19.28 1.98 26.95
N ARG A 160 19.49 0.80 27.53
CA ARG A 160 20.81 0.33 27.96
C ARG A 160 21.76 0.19 26.78
N LEU A 161 21.30 -0.41 25.69
CA LEU A 161 22.09 -0.56 24.45
C LEU A 161 22.48 0.80 23.86
N ILE A 162 21.56 1.75 23.83
CA ILE A 162 21.83 3.12 23.35
C ILE A 162 22.86 3.78 24.24
N ALA A 163 22.64 3.81 25.55
CA ALA A 163 23.54 4.48 26.52
C ALA A 163 24.96 3.93 26.51
N THR A 164 25.13 2.60 26.40
CA THR A 164 26.46 1.96 26.40
C THR A 164 27.29 2.28 25.16
N ARG A 165 26.67 2.60 24.04
CA ARG A 165 27.34 2.87 22.76
C ARG A 165 27.62 4.37 22.52
N GLN A 166 26.95 5.26 23.26
CA GLN A 166 27.11 6.71 23.17
C GLN A 166 27.06 7.20 21.70
N PRO A 167 25.90 7.12 21.05
CA PRO A 167 25.70 7.67 19.70
C PRO A 167 25.80 9.21 19.72
N ASP A 168 25.91 9.80 18.54
CA ASP A 168 25.63 11.24 18.42
C ASP A 168 24.12 11.51 18.61
N GLU A 169 23.77 12.78 18.78
CA GLU A 169 22.40 13.22 19.08
C GLU A 169 21.38 12.76 18.03
N VAL A 170 21.79 12.78 16.75
CA VAL A 170 20.91 12.42 15.63
C VAL A 170 20.59 10.91 15.63
N LEU A 171 21.62 10.09 15.85
CA LEU A 171 21.45 8.63 15.94
C LEU A 171 20.75 8.25 17.24
N ASP A 172 20.99 8.94 18.35
CA ASP A 172 20.30 8.75 19.63
C ASP A 172 18.78 8.96 19.47
N ASP A 173 18.37 10.11 18.91
CA ASP A 173 16.95 10.40 18.66
C ASP A 173 16.31 9.35 17.74
N TYR A 174 17.01 8.92 16.69
CA TYR A 174 16.55 7.88 15.78
C TYR A 174 16.31 6.53 16.50
N LEU A 175 17.25 6.06 17.30
CA LEU A 175 17.15 4.77 17.99
C LEU A 175 16.09 4.78 19.10
N ASN A 176 15.98 5.87 19.85
CA ASN A 176 14.91 6.06 20.83
C ASN A 176 13.54 6.07 20.16
N THR A 177 13.41 6.80 19.04
CA THR A 177 12.18 6.83 18.23
C THR A 177 11.81 5.43 17.74
N TRP A 178 12.78 4.68 17.22
CA TRP A 178 12.56 3.30 16.79
C TRP A 178 12.05 2.40 17.92
N SER A 179 12.65 2.50 19.11
CA SER A 179 12.20 1.75 20.29
C SER A 179 10.75 2.03 20.65
N LEU A 180 10.35 3.30 20.66
CA LEU A 180 9.00 3.71 21.01
C LEU A 180 7.97 3.31 19.95
N ILE A 181 8.31 3.43 18.67
CA ILE A 181 7.45 2.98 17.57
C ILE A 181 7.24 1.46 17.66
N THR A 182 8.31 0.69 17.82
CA THR A 182 8.23 -0.79 17.98
C THR A 182 7.39 -1.18 19.20
N TYR A 183 7.55 -0.49 20.31
CA TYR A 183 6.71 -0.68 21.50
C TYR A 183 5.22 -0.50 21.16
N LEU A 184 4.86 0.62 20.54
CA LEU A 184 3.48 0.93 20.19
C LEU A 184 2.90 -0.03 19.16
N GLU A 185 3.71 -0.46 18.18
CA GLU A 185 3.32 -1.50 17.21
C GLU A 185 3.02 -2.84 17.91
N ILE A 186 3.86 -3.24 18.87
CA ILE A 186 3.60 -4.45 19.65
C ILE A 186 2.28 -4.31 20.41
N VAL A 187 2.06 -3.21 21.12
CA VAL A 187 0.81 -2.97 21.85
C VAL A 187 -0.40 -3.02 20.91
N GLN A 188 -0.35 -2.35 19.77
CA GLN A 188 -1.45 -2.33 18.80
C GLN A 188 -1.76 -3.72 18.24
N ASN A 189 -0.73 -4.47 17.90
CA ASN A 189 -0.87 -5.81 17.35
C ASN A 189 -1.39 -6.80 18.39
N MET A 190 -0.92 -6.69 19.65
CA MET A 190 -1.41 -7.51 20.75
C MET A 190 -2.87 -7.16 21.08
N ALA A 191 -3.26 -5.89 21.05
CA ALA A 191 -4.65 -5.47 21.22
C ALA A 191 -5.56 -6.14 20.19
N HIS A 192 -5.13 -6.18 18.93
CA HIS A 192 -5.87 -6.86 17.88
C HIS A 192 -5.92 -8.38 18.07
N HIS A 193 -4.79 -9.00 18.46
CA HIS A 193 -4.70 -10.44 18.71
C HIS A 193 -5.62 -10.88 19.85
N TYR A 194 -5.51 -10.24 21.02
CA TYR A 194 -6.33 -10.58 22.19
C TYR A 194 -7.80 -10.19 22.02
N GLY A 195 -8.08 -9.07 21.32
CA GLY A 195 -9.45 -8.66 21.01
C GLY A 195 -10.23 -9.71 20.21
N ARG A 196 -9.56 -10.41 19.27
CA ARG A 196 -10.17 -11.55 18.55
C ARG A 196 -10.46 -12.76 19.45
N GLN A 197 -9.82 -12.86 20.60
CA GLN A 197 -10.04 -13.91 21.61
C GLN A 197 -11.00 -13.48 22.72
N GLY A 198 -11.61 -12.27 22.59
CA GLY A 198 -12.47 -11.70 23.61
C GLY A 198 -11.75 -11.22 24.87
N MET A 199 -10.42 -11.10 24.82
CA MET A 199 -9.59 -10.62 25.93
C MET A 199 -9.25 -9.15 25.74
N GLN A 200 -9.11 -8.41 26.86
CA GLN A 200 -8.69 -7.02 26.86
C GLN A 200 -7.25 -6.87 27.36
N LEU A 201 -6.51 -5.93 26.78
CA LEU A 201 -5.22 -5.53 27.29
C LEU A 201 -5.36 -4.60 28.51
N PRO A 202 -4.38 -4.58 29.42
CA PRO A 202 -4.30 -3.55 30.45
C PRO A 202 -4.32 -2.14 29.83
N GLU A 203 -5.13 -1.25 30.41
CA GLU A 203 -5.30 0.13 29.91
C GLU A 203 -4.05 1.00 30.09
N ASP A 204 -3.18 0.63 31.02
CA ASP A 204 -2.00 1.39 31.42
C ASP A 204 -0.71 1.03 30.66
N LEU A 205 -0.80 0.23 29.60
CA LEU A 205 0.39 -0.18 28.81
C LEU A 205 1.14 1.00 28.18
N THR A 206 0.43 2.05 27.80
CA THR A 206 1.05 3.24 27.22
C THR A 206 1.21 4.40 28.21
N SER A 207 0.90 4.17 29.49
CA SER A 207 1.02 5.19 30.52
C SER A 207 2.48 5.61 30.71
N GLY A 208 2.71 6.92 30.73
CA GLY A 208 4.04 7.51 30.86
C GLY A 208 4.88 7.57 29.58
N LEU A 209 4.35 7.10 28.45
CA LEU A 209 4.96 7.36 27.14
C LEU A 209 4.58 8.78 26.63
N PRO A 210 5.42 9.38 25.78
CA PRO A 210 5.03 10.58 25.05
C PRO A 210 3.81 10.31 24.18
N GLU A 211 3.04 11.36 23.88
CA GLU A 211 1.95 11.28 22.90
C GLU A 211 2.45 10.84 21.52
N VAL A 212 1.61 10.12 20.77
CA VAL A 212 1.99 9.57 19.47
C VAL A 212 2.59 10.60 18.51
N PRO A 213 2.07 11.83 18.37
CA PRO A 213 2.70 12.85 17.52
C PRO A 213 4.14 13.14 17.91
N ALA A 214 4.47 13.24 19.21
CA ALA A 214 5.82 13.49 19.68
C ALA A 214 6.81 12.36 19.35
N ILE A 215 6.30 11.13 19.19
CA ILE A 215 7.10 9.95 18.83
C ILE A 215 7.30 9.87 17.32
N VAL A 216 6.23 9.96 16.53
CA VAL A 216 6.26 9.61 15.10
C VAL A 216 6.48 10.79 14.17
N ASP A 217 6.23 12.03 14.62
CA ASP A 217 6.37 13.24 13.80
C ASP A 217 7.84 13.69 13.68
N LYS A 218 8.63 12.85 13.03
CA LYS A 218 10.07 13.05 12.82
C LYS A 218 10.37 13.25 11.34
N PRO A 219 11.43 14.02 10.99
CA PRO A 219 11.83 14.20 9.59
C PRO A 219 12.07 12.88 8.85
N TYR A 220 12.55 11.87 9.55
CA TYR A 220 12.86 10.53 9.04
C TYR A 220 11.73 9.49 9.23
N TRP A 221 10.49 9.91 9.47
CA TRP A 221 9.34 9.03 9.77
C TRP A 221 9.12 7.90 8.75
N ARG A 222 9.46 8.13 7.48
CA ARG A 222 9.33 7.13 6.40
C ARG A 222 10.25 5.92 6.57
N GLN A 223 11.29 6.04 7.41
CA GLN A 223 12.17 4.92 7.75
C GLN A 223 11.48 3.87 8.63
N PHE A 224 10.39 4.24 9.28
CA PHE A 224 9.62 3.36 10.14
C PHE A 224 8.24 3.12 9.55
N TYR A 225 7.99 1.88 9.14
CA TYR A 225 6.71 1.48 8.51
C TYR A 225 5.50 1.81 9.38
N GLY A 226 5.60 1.63 10.70
CA GLY A 226 4.53 1.87 11.66
C GLY A 226 4.17 3.33 11.91
N SER A 227 5.07 4.29 11.63
CA SER A 227 4.85 5.70 11.96
C SER A 227 3.53 6.24 11.44
N LYS A 228 3.24 6.01 10.17
CA LYS A 228 2.00 6.45 9.52
C LYS A 228 0.77 5.74 10.09
N ILE A 229 0.88 4.43 10.35
CA ILE A 229 -0.22 3.62 10.89
C ILE A 229 -0.57 4.08 12.31
N LEU A 230 0.44 4.29 13.17
CA LEU A 230 0.25 4.77 14.53
C LEU A 230 -0.37 6.17 14.55
N ALA A 231 0.10 7.07 13.68
CA ALA A 231 -0.46 8.42 13.56
C ALA A 231 -1.93 8.41 13.12
N LEU A 232 -2.29 7.61 12.12
CA LEU A 232 -3.68 7.45 11.68
C LEU A 232 -4.56 6.83 12.77
N SER A 233 -4.07 5.80 13.46
CA SER A 233 -4.79 5.17 14.57
C SER A 233 -5.03 6.16 15.71
N TYR A 234 -4.02 6.99 16.03
CA TYR A 234 -4.13 8.06 17.02
C TYR A 234 -5.20 9.08 16.62
N LEU A 235 -5.16 9.61 15.40
CA LEU A 235 -6.14 10.59 14.90
C LEU A 235 -7.56 10.02 14.93
N ARG A 236 -7.77 8.78 14.51
CA ARG A 236 -9.08 8.10 14.55
C ARG A 236 -9.61 7.87 15.96
N LYS A 237 -8.73 7.66 16.94
CA LYS A 237 -9.11 7.54 18.36
C LYS A 237 -9.56 8.87 18.94
N GLN A 238 -8.96 9.98 18.51
CA GLN A 238 -9.26 11.32 19.02
C GLN A 238 -10.41 12.01 18.30
N ALA A 239 -10.67 11.66 17.03
CA ALA A 239 -11.67 12.32 16.19
C ALA A 239 -12.39 11.31 15.30
N ARG A 240 -13.72 11.45 15.19
CA ARG A 240 -14.55 10.53 14.41
C ARG A 240 -14.76 10.95 12.98
N THR A 241 -14.71 12.25 12.70
CA THR A 241 -14.93 12.78 11.34
C THR A 241 -13.64 13.13 10.64
N PRO A 242 -13.57 13.06 9.31
CA PRO A 242 -12.39 13.45 8.54
C PRO A 242 -11.95 14.90 8.80
N GLU A 243 -12.91 15.82 8.95
CA GLU A 243 -12.65 17.24 9.23
C GLU A 243 -11.95 17.43 10.57
N GLU A 244 -12.43 16.76 11.62
CA GLU A 244 -11.80 16.78 12.94
C GLU A 244 -10.41 16.16 12.90
N GLN A 245 -10.23 15.04 12.19
CA GLN A 245 -8.93 14.40 12.02
C GLN A 245 -7.94 15.32 11.29
N ILE A 246 -8.38 16.01 10.22
CA ILE A 246 -7.56 16.97 9.46
C ILE A 246 -7.22 18.20 10.34
N ARG A 247 -8.14 18.68 11.15
CA ARG A 247 -7.89 19.76 12.11
C ARG A 247 -6.81 19.34 13.12
N LEU A 248 -6.97 18.21 13.79
CA LEU A 248 -5.98 17.69 14.75
C LEU A 248 -4.63 17.42 14.08
N LEU A 249 -4.62 16.93 12.84
CA LEU A 249 -3.43 16.74 12.05
C LEU A 249 -2.65 18.06 11.88
N LYS A 250 -3.33 19.16 11.54
CA LYS A 250 -2.72 20.49 11.38
C LYS A 250 -2.21 21.06 12.69
N GLU A 251 -2.89 20.79 13.80
CA GLU A 251 -2.55 21.29 15.14
C GLU A 251 -1.36 20.55 15.77
N GLN A 252 -1.28 19.23 15.60
CA GLN A 252 -0.41 18.38 16.39
C GLN A 252 0.81 17.86 15.63
N PHE A 253 0.78 17.81 14.29
CA PHE A 253 1.91 17.36 13.48
C PHE A 253 2.62 18.55 12.83
N ARG A 254 3.96 18.53 12.86
CA ARG A 254 4.81 19.63 12.37
C ARG A 254 5.50 19.31 11.05
N THR A 255 5.88 18.05 10.83
CA THR A 255 6.60 17.60 9.63
C THR A 255 5.70 17.69 8.38
N PRO A 256 6.03 18.55 7.38
CA PRO A 256 5.16 18.78 6.22
C PRO A 256 4.84 17.49 5.45
N SER A 257 5.86 16.66 5.17
CA SER A 257 5.68 15.40 4.43
C SER A 257 4.84 14.37 5.19
N MET A 258 4.86 14.37 6.53
CA MET A 258 4.00 13.54 7.36
C MET A 258 2.56 14.02 7.29
N ARG A 259 2.33 15.33 7.42
CA ARG A 259 1.00 15.94 7.30
C ARG A 259 0.36 15.64 5.95
N GLU A 260 1.10 15.79 4.86
CA GLU A 260 0.63 15.48 3.51
C GLU A 260 0.24 13.99 3.38
N ALA A 261 1.11 13.09 3.80
CA ALA A 261 0.86 11.66 3.74
C ALA A 261 -0.33 11.21 4.59
N LEU A 262 -0.53 11.80 5.78
CA LEU A 262 -1.66 11.52 6.66
C LEU A 262 -2.95 12.11 6.09
N HIS A 263 -2.92 13.34 5.56
CA HIS A 263 -4.06 13.98 4.93
C HIS A 263 -4.60 13.12 3.78
N LEU A 264 -3.73 12.76 2.82
CA LEU A 264 -4.10 11.85 1.73
C LEU A 264 -4.66 10.51 2.24
N SER A 265 -4.12 9.98 3.34
CA SER A 265 -4.62 8.71 3.90
C SER A 265 -6.00 8.87 4.54
N ILE A 266 -6.30 9.99 5.19
CA ILE A 266 -7.64 10.30 5.71
C ILE A 266 -8.63 10.39 4.54
N LEU A 267 -8.27 11.10 3.46
CA LEU A 267 -9.09 11.23 2.26
C LEU A 267 -9.30 9.88 1.54
N ALA A 268 -8.26 9.07 1.42
CA ALA A 268 -8.38 7.72 0.83
C ALA A 268 -9.29 6.80 1.65
N ASN A 269 -9.28 6.92 2.99
CA ASN A 269 -10.21 6.19 3.85
C ASN A 269 -11.66 6.65 3.67
N TYR A 270 -11.88 7.94 3.37
CA TYR A 270 -13.20 8.48 3.05
C TYR A 270 -13.89 7.67 1.96
N ILE A 271 -13.15 7.30 0.91
CA ILE A 271 -13.69 6.47 -0.18
C ILE A 271 -14.30 5.16 0.34
N SER A 272 -13.71 4.55 1.34
CA SER A 272 -14.17 3.27 1.91
C SER A 272 -15.28 3.42 2.92
N GLU A 273 -15.25 4.49 3.70
CA GLU A 273 -16.12 4.70 4.88
C GLU A 273 -17.45 5.36 4.51
N TYR A 274 -17.46 6.21 3.46
CA TYR A 274 -18.65 6.95 3.06
C TYR A 274 -19.21 6.41 1.75
N PRO A 275 -20.49 5.97 1.71
CA PRO A 275 -21.14 5.59 0.46
C PRO A 275 -21.24 6.78 -0.49
N TYR A 276 -21.25 6.52 -1.79
CA TYR A 276 -21.37 7.59 -2.78
C TYR A 276 -22.72 8.32 -2.63
N SER A 277 -22.64 9.64 -2.55
CA SER A 277 -23.75 10.59 -2.73
C SER A 277 -23.18 11.93 -3.19
N GLU A 278 -23.99 12.76 -3.83
CA GLU A 278 -23.57 14.11 -4.26
C GLU A 278 -23.15 14.96 -3.06
N GLU A 279 -23.83 14.85 -1.93
CA GLU A 279 -23.47 15.53 -0.69
C GLU A 279 -22.07 15.12 -0.21
N ASN A 280 -21.80 13.81 -0.16
CA ASN A 280 -20.49 13.30 0.24
C ASN A 280 -19.40 13.63 -0.81
N LEU A 281 -19.73 13.74 -2.10
CA LEU A 281 -18.81 14.19 -3.13
C LEU A 281 -18.40 15.65 -2.92
N ILE A 282 -19.34 16.55 -2.74
CA ILE A 282 -19.07 17.98 -2.47
C ILE A 282 -18.23 18.14 -1.20
N ARG A 283 -18.56 17.37 -0.16
CA ARG A 283 -17.80 17.34 1.08
C ARG A 283 -16.35 16.89 0.85
N LEU A 284 -16.14 15.82 0.10
CA LEU A 284 -14.81 15.32 -0.25
C LEU A 284 -14.02 16.32 -1.09
N GLU A 285 -14.65 16.96 -2.10
CA GLU A 285 -14.04 18.00 -2.92
C GLU A 285 -13.50 19.14 -2.05
N THR A 286 -14.30 19.59 -1.08
CA THR A 286 -13.88 20.61 -0.10
C THR A 286 -12.67 20.17 0.74
N LEU A 287 -12.65 18.91 1.17
CA LEU A 287 -11.54 18.34 1.96
C LEU A 287 -10.26 18.15 1.14
N CYS A 288 -10.39 17.98 -0.18
CA CYS A 288 -9.28 17.81 -1.12
C CYS A 288 -8.70 19.13 -1.65
N GLU A 289 -9.34 20.26 -1.37
CA GLU A 289 -8.94 21.57 -1.91
C GLU A 289 -7.51 21.93 -1.49
N GLY A 290 -6.63 22.18 -2.48
CA GLY A 290 -5.23 22.50 -2.26
C GLY A 290 -4.36 21.33 -1.75
N VAL A 291 -4.86 20.10 -1.76
CA VAL A 291 -4.11 18.90 -1.34
C VAL A 291 -3.46 18.24 -2.55
N PRO A 292 -2.12 18.12 -2.61
CA PRO A 292 -1.46 17.37 -3.68
C PRO A 292 -2.00 15.93 -3.75
N GLY A 293 -2.44 15.48 -4.94
CA GLY A 293 -3.08 14.18 -5.12
C GLY A 293 -4.56 14.10 -4.70
N GLY A 294 -5.15 15.20 -4.22
CA GLY A 294 -6.56 15.26 -3.83
C GLY A 294 -7.51 15.05 -5.02
N GLU A 295 -7.13 15.54 -6.21
CA GLU A 295 -7.91 15.34 -7.44
C GLU A 295 -8.07 13.85 -7.79
N ASP A 296 -7.02 13.04 -7.61
CA ASP A 296 -7.07 11.59 -7.84
C ASP A 296 -8.04 10.91 -6.87
N VAL A 297 -8.07 11.36 -5.61
CA VAL A 297 -9.01 10.85 -4.60
C VAL A 297 -10.45 11.18 -4.97
N VAL A 298 -10.71 12.41 -5.40
CA VAL A 298 -12.04 12.85 -5.89
C VAL A 298 -12.46 12.04 -7.10
N HIS A 299 -11.55 11.85 -8.06
CA HIS A 299 -11.80 11.05 -9.25
C HIS A 299 -12.20 9.61 -8.87
N GLN A 300 -11.42 8.95 -8.01
CA GLN A 300 -11.72 7.60 -7.52
C GLN A 300 -13.08 7.54 -6.79
N TYR A 301 -13.44 8.57 -6.05
CA TYR A 301 -14.74 8.62 -5.37
C TYR A 301 -15.90 8.80 -6.37
N ARG A 302 -15.74 9.65 -7.38
CA ARG A 302 -16.75 9.82 -8.45
C ARG A 302 -17.02 8.52 -9.19
N GLU A 303 -16.01 7.68 -9.41
CA GLU A 303 -16.18 6.38 -10.04
C GLU A 303 -17.04 5.42 -9.22
N LYS A 304 -17.15 5.60 -7.90
CA LYS A 304 -18.07 4.82 -7.06
C LYS A 304 -19.55 5.06 -7.38
N ARG A 305 -19.89 6.14 -8.10
CA ARG A 305 -21.28 6.45 -8.47
C ARG A 305 -22.00 5.29 -9.15
N PHE A 306 -21.27 4.43 -9.84
CA PHE A 306 -21.82 3.27 -10.54
C PHE A 306 -21.94 2.00 -9.69
N SER A 307 -21.36 1.98 -8.48
CA SER A 307 -21.33 0.80 -7.60
C SER A 307 -22.31 0.86 -6.42
N VAL A 308 -23.14 1.87 -6.34
CA VAL A 308 -24.17 2.03 -5.31
C VAL A 308 -25.55 1.63 -5.82
N VAL A 309 -26.38 1.08 -4.96
CA VAL A 309 -27.79 0.75 -5.29
C VAL A 309 -28.50 1.99 -5.80
N GLY A 310 -29.22 1.88 -6.91
CA GLY A 310 -29.86 2.98 -7.61
C GLY A 310 -28.97 3.68 -8.64
N ALA A 311 -27.69 3.32 -8.74
CA ALA A 311 -26.79 3.85 -9.75
C ALA A 311 -27.18 3.44 -11.18
N PRO A 312 -27.02 4.31 -12.18
CA PRO A 312 -27.28 3.94 -13.57
C PRO A 312 -26.24 2.95 -14.10
N ILE A 313 -26.62 2.20 -15.13
CA ILE A 313 -25.68 1.37 -15.88
C ILE A 313 -24.60 2.26 -16.50
N PRO A 314 -23.30 1.93 -16.36
CA PRO A 314 -22.23 2.63 -17.06
C PRO A 314 -22.37 2.53 -18.57
N ASP A 315 -22.18 3.66 -19.28
CA ASP A 315 -22.23 3.70 -20.76
C ASP A 315 -20.91 3.18 -21.34
N VAL A 316 -20.78 1.86 -21.42
CA VAL A 316 -19.62 1.14 -21.95
C VAL A 316 -20.06 0.32 -23.15
N THR A 317 -19.20 0.25 -24.17
CA THR A 317 -19.40 -0.60 -25.34
C THR A 317 -18.65 -1.92 -25.17
N PHE A 318 -19.35 -3.01 -25.43
CA PHE A 318 -18.84 -4.39 -25.39
C PHE A 318 -18.80 -4.97 -26.80
N GLU A 319 -18.01 -5.99 -27.03
CA GLU A 319 -17.98 -6.73 -28.30
C GLU A 319 -18.42 -8.18 -28.07
N ASP A 320 -19.24 -8.72 -28.98
CA ASP A 320 -19.53 -10.14 -29.05
C ASP A 320 -18.42 -10.92 -29.81
N ARG A 321 -18.60 -12.24 -29.94
CA ARG A 321 -17.67 -13.11 -30.67
C ARG A 321 -17.54 -12.73 -32.16
N SER A 322 -18.58 -12.17 -32.76
CA SER A 322 -18.60 -11.75 -34.17
C SER A 322 -18.03 -10.35 -34.38
N GLY A 323 -17.67 -9.64 -33.31
CA GLY A 323 -17.19 -8.25 -33.35
C GLY A 323 -18.29 -7.20 -33.39
N ASN A 324 -19.56 -7.59 -33.21
CA ASN A 324 -20.64 -6.63 -33.08
C ASN A 324 -20.57 -5.90 -31.75
N GLN A 325 -20.91 -4.63 -31.78
CA GLN A 325 -20.91 -3.79 -30.58
C GLN A 325 -22.26 -3.83 -29.88
N HIS A 326 -22.23 -3.92 -28.58
CA HIS A 326 -23.39 -3.99 -27.69
C HIS A 326 -23.23 -3.06 -26.50
N ARG A 327 -24.37 -2.64 -25.94
CA ARG A 327 -24.43 -1.87 -24.68
C ARG A 327 -25.46 -2.52 -23.76
N LEU A 328 -25.21 -2.49 -22.46
CA LEU A 328 -26.19 -2.95 -21.46
C LEU A 328 -27.50 -2.14 -21.52
N SER A 329 -27.41 -0.86 -21.90
CA SER A 329 -28.57 0.02 -22.12
C SER A 329 -29.46 -0.38 -23.28
N ASP A 330 -29.03 -1.31 -24.14
CA ASP A 330 -29.86 -1.84 -25.24
C ASP A 330 -31.03 -2.71 -24.73
N PHE A 331 -30.89 -3.27 -23.51
CA PHE A 331 -31.94 -4.05 -22.88
C PHE A 331 -32.91 -3.19 -22.06
N LYS A 332 -33.69 -2.37 -22.78
CA LYS A 332 -34.73 -1.55 -22.15
C LYS A 332 -35.80 -2.43 -21.51
N ASP A 333 -36.31 -2.00 -20.36
CA ASP A 333 -37.39 -2.67 -19.64
C ASP A 333 -37.07 -4.14 -19.24
N LYS A 334 -35.80 -4.48 -19.08
CA LYS A 334 -35.34 -5.79 -18.64
C LYS A 334 -34.54 -5.70 -17.33
N TYR A 335 -34.62 -6.76 -16.56
CA TYR A 335 -33.67 -7.02 -15.47
C TYR A 335 -32.42 -7.64 -16.06
N LEU A 336 -31.25 -7.15 -15.68
CA LEU A 336 -29.99 -7.71 -16.17
C LEU A 336 -29.26 -8.41 -15.02
N TYR A 337 -29.11 -9.70 -15.13
CA TYR A 337 -28.21 -10.47 -14.27
C TYR A 337 -26.88 -10.62 -15.01
N ILE A 338 -25.86 -9.94 -14.49
CA ILE A 338 -24.55 -9.79 -15.16
C ILE A 338 -23.53 -10.63 -14.42
N ASP A 339 -22.79 -11.46 -15.17
CA ASP A 339 -21.62 -12.23 -14.73
C ASP A 339 -20.34 -11.57 -15.25
N LEU A 340 -19.44 -11.19 -14.34
CA LEU A 340 -18.09 -10.74 -14.67
C LEU A 340 -17.10 -11.88 -14.43
N TRP A 341 -16.47 -12.32 -15.51
CA TRP A 341 -15.60 -13.49 -15.50
C TRP A 341 -14.36 -13.34 -16.38
N ALA A 342 -13.47 -14.33 -16.39
CA ALA A 342 -12.38 -14.43 -17.35
C ALA A 342 -11.96 -15.89 -17.57
N SER A 343 -11.35 -16.18 -18.71
CA SER A 343 -10.89 -17.51 -19.08
C SER A 343 -9.85 -18.12 -18.12
N TRP A 344 -9.04 -17.26 -17.50
CA TRP A 344 -8.02 -17.60 -16.51
C TRP A 344 -8.54 -17.70 -15.09
N CYS A 345 -9.78 -17.27 -14.82
CA CYS A 345 -10.40 -17.27 -13.49
C CYS A 345 -11.01 -18.64 -13.19
N SER A 346 -10.27 -19.49 -12.49
CA SER A 346 -10.74 -20.82 -12.11
C SER A 346 -12.03 -20.83 -11.28
N PRO A 347 -12.20 -19.97 -10.25
CA PRO A 347 -13.47 -19.87 -9.51
C PRO A 347 -14.63 -19.42 -10.40
N CYS A 348 -14.41 -18.52 -11.37
CA CYS A 348 -15.46 -18.11 -12.31
C CYS A 348 -15.92 -19.30 -13.18
N CYS A 349 -14.96 -20.05 -13.72
CA CYS A 349 -15.28 -21.23 -14.52
C CYS A 349 -16.08 -22.29 -13.73
N ALA A 350 -15.90 -22.36 -12.41
CA ALA A 350 -16.66 -23.26 -11.54
C ALA A 350 -18.13 -22.81 -11.36
N GLU A 351 -18.44 -21.52 -11.47
CA GLU A 351 -19.81 -20.99 -11.42
C GLU A 351 -20.59 -21.17 -12.71
N ILE A 352 -19.91 -21.28 -13.86
CA ILE A 352 -20.55 -21.34 -15.19
C ILE A 352 -21.59 -22.49 -15.33
N PRO A 353 -21.36 -23.74 -14.89
CA PRO A 353 -22.37 -24.76 -14.98
C PRO A 353 -23.66 -24.43 -14.19
N TYR A 354 -23.52 -23.75 -13.09
CA TYR A 354 -24.66 -23.29 -12.29
C TYR A 354 -25.37 -22.13 -12.97
N LEU A 355 -24.63 -21.20 -13.59
CA LEU A 355 -25.19 -20.08 -14.37
C LEU A 355 -26.02 -20.63 -15.55
N GLN A 356 -25.49 -21.53 -16.34
CA GLN A 356 -26.22 -22.20 -17.45
C GLN A 356 -27.48 -22.89 -16.98
N LYS A 357 -27.44 -23.55 -15.80
CA LYS A 357 -28.61 -24.18 -15.21
C LYS A 357 -29.63 -23.15 -14.72
N LEU A 358 -29.16 -22.08 -14.10
CA LEU A 358 -30.00 -20.98 -13.65
C LEU A 358 -30.73 -20.34 -14.82
N GLU A 359 -30.02 -19.95 -15.87
CA GLU A 359 -30.56 -19.33 -17.09
C GLU A 359 -31.70 -20.18 -17.70
N LYS A 360 -31.50 -21.51 -17.80
CA LYS A 360 -32.52 -22.44 -18.31
C LYS A 360 -33.73 -22.61 -17.37
N SER A 361 -33.58 -22.34 -16.09
CA SER A 361 -34.62 -22.56 -15.07
C SER A 361 -35.39 -21.31 -14.69
N VAL A 362 -34.91 -20.13 -15.06
CA VAL A 362 -35.63 -18.84 -14.87
C VAL A 362 -36.69 -18.74 -15.94
N THR A 363 -37.93 -18.50 -15.53
CA THR A 363 -39.11 -18.44 -16.40
C THR A 363 -39.61 -17.00 -16.60
N ASN A 364 -39.06 -16.04 -15.87
CA ASN A 364 -39.41 -14.64 -16.04
C ASN A 364 -38.81 -14.10 -17.35
N PRO A 365 -39.64 -13.71 -18.35
CA PRO A 365 -39.17 -13.30 -19.67
C PRO A 365 -38.47 -11.93 -19.65
N ASP A 366 -38.58 -11.22 -18.53
CA ASP A 366 -37.96 -9.91 -18.37
C ASP A 366 -36.55 -9.99 -17.78
N VAL A 367 -36.06 -11.18 -17.40
CA VAL A 367 -34.70 -11.37 -16.91
C VAL A 367 -33.81 -11.78 -18.08
N VAL A 368 -32.75 -11.00 -18.29
CA VAL A 368 -31.72 -11.27 -19.29
C VAL A 368 -30.40 -11.55 -18.58
N PHE A 369 -29.70 -12.59 -19.01
CA PHE A 369 -28.38 -12.95 -18.55
C PHE A 369 -27.33 -12.45 -19.52
N VAL A 370 -26.28 -11.78 -18.98
CA VAL A 370 -25.17 -11.26 -19.79
C VAL A 370 -23.87 -11.64 -19.09
N SER A 371 -23.00 -12.37 -19.79
CA SER A 371 -21.67 -12.67 -19.29
C SER A 371 -20.64 -11.76 -19.98
N ILE A 372 -19.87 -11.02 -19.17
CA ILE A 372 -18.86 -10.07 -19.63
C ILE A 372 -17.49 -10.59 -19.24
N SER A 373 -16.68 -10.90 -20.25
CA SER A 373 -15.29 -11.31 -20.06
C SER A 373 -14.38 -10.11 -19.86
N LEU A 374 -13.45 -10.25 -18.91
CA LEU A 374 -12.36 -9.32 -18.61
C LEU A 374 -11.02 -9.80 -19.20
N ASP A 375 -11.05 -10.71 -20.17
CA ASP A 375 -9.85 -11.20 -20.83
C ASP A 375 -9.24 -10.09 -21.71
N GLU A 376 -7.94 -9.88 -21.59
CA GLU A 376 -7.16 -9.07 -22.55
C GLU A 376 -6.93 -9.81 -23.87
N ASN A 377 -6.87 -11.15 -23.82
CA ASN A 377 -6.67 -12.01 -24.95
C ASN A 377 -7.98 -12.59 -25.45
N ARG A 378 -8.49 -12.06 -26.58
CA ARG A 378 -9.72 -12.49 -27.22
C ARG A 378 -9.73 -13.98 -27.60
N GLU A 379 -8.62 -14.51 -28.12
CA GLU A 379 -8.52 -15.92 -28.53
C GLU A 379 -8.66 -16.85 -27.32
N ALA A 380 -8.09 -16.46 -26.17
CA ALA A 380 -8.22 -17.22 -24.92
C ALA A 380 -9.68 -17.27 -24.44
N TRP A 381 -10.39 -16.13 -24.51
CA TRP A 381 -11.82 -16.04 -24.23
C TRP A 381 -12.65 -16.93 -25.16
N GLU A 382 -12.48 -16.80 -26.48
CA GLU A 382 -13.23 -17.61 -27.48
C GLU A 382 -12.97 -19.11 -27.30
N LYS A 383 -11.73 -19.52 -27.11
CA LYS A 383 -11.37 -20.92 -26.83
C LYS A 383 -12.04 -21.43 -25.54
N LYS A 384 -12.10 -20.59 -24.51
CA LYS A 384 -12.74 -20.96 -23.24
C LYS A 384 -14.24 -21.07 -23.40
N MET A 385 -14.88 -20.19 -24.15
CA MET A 385 -16.31 -20.27 -24.49
C MET A 385 -16.64 -21.59 -25.20
N ASP A 386 -15.83 -22.02 -26.17
CA ASP A 386 -16.00 -23.28 -26.88
C ASP A 386 -15.88 -24.50 -25.92
N GLN A 387 -14.86 -24.47 -25.03
CA GLN A 387 -14.65 -25.52 -24.04
C GLN A 387 -15.82 -25.67 -23.07
N LEU A 388 -16.39 -24.55 -22.65
CA LEU A 388 -17.48 -24.49 -21.66
C LEU A 388 -18.87 -24.49 -22.34
N LYS A 389 -18.91 -24.47 -23.69
CA LYS A 389 -20.14 -24.43 -24.51
C LYS A 389 -21.07 -23.32 -24.09
N LEU A 390 -20.50 -22.08 -24.04
CA LEU A 390 -21.24 -20.91 -23.64
C LEU A 390 -22.08 -20.39 -24.80
N ASP A 391 -23.35 -20.15 -24.52
CA ASP A 391 -24.34 -19.56 -25.43
C ASP A 391 -24.86 -18.23 -24.85
N GLY A 392 -25.80 -17.58 -25.55
CA GLY A 392 -26.46 -16.35 -25.10
C GLY A 392 -25.60 -15.09 -25.27
N HIS A 393 -25.77 -14.12 -24.38
CA HIS A 393 -25.07 -12.83 -24.45
C HIS A 393 -23.68 -12.93 -23.82
N GLN A 394 -22.71 -13.32 -24.62
CA GLN A 394 -21.30 -13.45 -24.24
C GLN A 394 -20.52 -12.30 -24.85
N TRP A 395 -20.06 -11.40 -24.02
CA TRP A 395 -19.36 -10.18 -24.44
C TRP A 395 -17.98 -10.06 -23.82
N ILE A 396 -17.11 -9.28 -24.45
CA ILE A 396 -15.80 -8.94 -23.95
C ILE A 396 -15.69 -7.40 -23.86
N VAL A 397 -15.05 -6.92 -22.78
CA VAL A 397 -14.73 -5.51 -22.63
C VAL A 397 -13.22 -5.30 -22.81
N LYS A 398 -12.86 -4.28 -23.59
CA LYS A 398 -11.45 -3.86 -23.71
C LYS A 398 -11.11 -2.89 -22.58
N ASP A 399 -9.84 -2.88 -22.16
CA ASP A 399 -9.21 -1.87 -21.29
C ASP A 399 -9.67 -1.74 -19.82
N GLY A 400 -10.46 -2.65 -19.31
CA GLY A 400 -10.86 -2.67 -17.88
C GLY A 400 -11.78 -1.52 -17.44
N ALA A 401 -12.16 -0.59 -18.35
CA ALA A 401 -12.93 0.61 -18.03
C ALA A 401 -14.24 0.31 -17.26
N PHE A 402 -14.95 -0.77 -17.63
CA PHE A 402 -16.19 -1.17 -16.99
C PHE A 402 -15.99 -1.59 -15.52
N THR A 403 -14.94 -2.38 -15.24
CA THR A 403 -14.62 -2.82 -13.88
C THR A 403 -14.09 -1.70 -13.01
N ASP A 404 -13.35 -0.77 -13.59
CA ASP A 404 -12.85 0.40 -12.89
C ASP A 404 -14.00 1.34 -12.49
N MET A 405 -14.92 1.64 -13.41
CA MET A 405 -16.12 2.43 -13.12
C MET A 405 -16.98 1.81 -12.02
N LEU A 406 -17.12 0.49 -12.02
CA LEU A 406 -17.84 -0.25 -10.99
C LEU A 406 -17.01 -0.49 -9.72
N ASN A 407 -15.72 -0.14 -9.70
CA ASN A 407 -14.79 -0.44 -8.61
C ASN A 407 -14.76 -1.94 -8.24
N VAL A 408 -14.83 -2.82 -9.24
CA VAL A 408 -14.76 -4.27 -9.05
C VAL A 408 -13.31 -4.67 -8.80
N ARG A 409 -13.02 -5.26 -7.66
CA ARG A 409 -11.65 -5.63 -7.21
C ARG A 409 -11.32 -7.11 -7.36
N GLY A 410 -12.27 -7.91 -7.80
CA GLY A 410 -12.06 -9.36 -7.99
C GLY A 410 -13.26 -10.03 -8.64
N ILE A 411 -13.01 -11.14 -9.28
CA ILE A 411 -14.00 -12.02 -9.94
C ILE A 411 -13.92 -13.44 -9.37
N PRO A 412 -15.02 -14.23 -9.39
CA PRO A 412 -16.32 -13.92 -10.00
C PRO A 412 -17.05 -12.79 -9.28
N HIS A 413 -17.77 -11.94 -10.04
CA HIS A 413 -18.59 -10.87 -9.51
C HIS A 413 -19.91 -10.79 -10.29
N PHE A 414 -21.03 -10.75 -9.57
CA PHE A 414 -22.34 -10.72 -10.16
C PHE A 414 -23.07 -9.42 -9.83
N LEU A 415 -23.80 -8.88 -10.81
CA LEU A 415 -24.57 -7.65 -10.68
C LEU A 415 -26.03 -7.91 -11.06
N LEU A 416 -26.95 -7.21 -10.41
CA LEU A 416 -28.37 -7.22 -10.82
C LEU A 416 -28.82 -5.79 -11.03
N TYR A 417 -29.28 -5.47 -12.24
CA TYR A 417 -29.92 -4.21 -12.62
C TYR A 417 -31.42 -4.38 -12.81
N GLY A 418 -32.15 -3.32 -12.46
CA GLY A 418 -33.59 -3.22 -12.65
C GLY A 418 -34.00 -2.81 -14.07
N LYS A 419 -35.31 -2.88 -14.37
CA LYS A 419 -35.93 -2.44 -15.62
C LYS A 419 -35.66 -0.96 -15.94
N ASP A 420 -35.48 -0.15 -14.92
CA ASP A 420 -35.15 1.27 -15.02
C ASP A 420 -33.66 1.54 -15.31
N GLY A 421 -32.87 0.47 -15.55
CA GLY A 421 -31.42 0.57 -15.77
C GLY A 421 -30.64 0.95 -14.54
N LYS A 422 -31.21 0.77 -13.34
CA LYS A 422 -30.52 1.08 -12.09
C LYS A 422 -30.04 -0.16 -11.36
N LEU A 423 -28.89 -0.06 -10.72
CA LEU A 423 -28.27 -1.13 -9.95
C LEU A 423 -29.16 -1.50 -8.75
N MET A 424 -29.63 -2.73 -8.71
CA MET A 424 -30.40 -3.30 -7.59
C MET A 424 -29.47 -3.99 -6.59
N GLN A 425 -28.46 -4.71 -7.09
CA GLN A 425 -27.47 -5.42 -6.27
C GLN A 425 -26.08 -5.31 -6.89
N TYR A 426 -25.15 -4.69 -6.17
CA TYR A 426 -23.74 -4.58 -6.57
C TYR A 426 -22.98 -5.90 -6.42
N LYS A 427 -23.37 -6.71 -5.44
CA LYS A 427 -22.90 -8.09 -5.24
C LYS A 427 -24.12 -8.99 -5.23
N ALA A 428 -24.61 -9.31 -6.43
CA ALA A 428 -25.68 -10.26 -6.56
C ALA A 428 -25.22 -11.68 -6.16
N GLU A 429 -26.15 -12.50 -5.76
CA GLU A 429 -25.84 -13.87 -5.33
C GLU A 429 -25.26 -14.70 -6.46
N HIS A 430 -24.34 -15.60 -6.10
CA HIS A 430 -23.71 -16.52 -7.04
C HIS A 430 -24.71 -17.56 -7.58
N PRO A 431 -24.60 -17.97 -8.84
CA PRO A 431 -25.47 -19.00 -9.43
C PRO A 431 -25.49 -20.33 -8.67
N SER A 432 -24.38 -20.68 -8.00
CA SER A 432 -24.26 -21.90 -7.19
C SER A 432 -25.21 -21.97 -5.99
N ILE A 433 -25.83 -20.85 -5.59
CA ILE A 433 -26.90 -20.83 -4.56
C ILE A 433 -28.14 -21.57 -5.05
N GLY A 434 -28.40 -21.61 -6.36
CA GLY A 434 -29.41 -22.44 -7.00
C GLY A 434 -30.84 -21.94 -6.81
N VAL A 435 -31.71 -22.76 -6.19
CA VAL A 435 -33.18 -22.54 -6.09
C VAL A 435 -33.53 -21.17 -5.50
N PRO A 436 -32.92 -20.66 -4.39
CA PRO A 436 -33.27 -19.35 -3.84
C PRO A 436 -33.06 -18.19 -4.82
N LEU A 437 -31.98 -18.21 -5.60
CA LEU A 437 -31.71 -17.17 -6.60
C LEU A 437 -32.72 -17.27 -7.77
N ARG A 438 -32.96 -18.50 -8.29
CA ARG A 438 -33.97 -18.73 -9.35
C ARG A 438 -35.32 -18.14 -8.94
N ASP A 439 -35.81 -18.48 -7.74
CA ASP A 439 -37.12 -18.05 -7.27
C ASP A 439 -37.21 -16.54 -7.09
N ARG A 440 -36.12 -15.91 -6.63
CA ARG A 440 -36.01 -14.45 -6.56
C ARG A 440 -36.11 -13.81 -7.94
N LEU A 441 -35.33 -14.30 -8.93
CA LEU A 441 -35.35 -13.77 -10.29
C LEU A 441 -36.73 -13.94 -10.96
N ASN A 442 -37.41 -15.05 -10.67
CA ASN A 442 -38.77 -15.28 -11.18
C ASN A 442 -39.83 -14.37 -10.52
N GLN A 443 -39.59 -13.85 -9.32
CA GLN A 443 -40.51 -12.96 -8.60
C GLN A 443 -40.31 -11.48 -8.92
N LEU A 444 -39.28 -11.11 -9.67
CA LEU A 444 -39.09 -9.72 -10.13
C LEU A 444 -40.27 -9.26 -11.01
N LYS A 445 -40.80 -8.05 -10.76
CA LYS A 445 -42.01 -7.52 -11.39
C LYS A 445 -41.71 -6.34 -12.30
#